data_d1e9d0649aa14bad902b412698e1c43e
#
_entry.id   d1e9d0649aa14bad902b412698e1c43e
#
_cell.length_a   1.000
_cell.length_b   1.000
_cell.length_c   1.000
_cell.angle_alpha   90.00
_cell.angle_beta   90.00
_cell.angle_gamma   90.00
#
_symmetry.space_group_name_H-M   'P 1'
#
loop_
_entity.id
_entity.type
_entity.pdbx_description
1 polymer ?
#
loop_
_entity_poly.entity_id
_entity_poly.type
_entity_poly.pdbx_seq_one_letter_code
_entity_poly.pdbx_strand_id
1 'polypeptide(L)'
;TRRIMIAGGGNIGYRLAKQLEHAYNVKIIECRPRRAEWIAENLDNTLVLQGSATDETLLDNEYIDEIDVFCALTNDDESNIMSALLAKNLGAKRVIGIVNRSSYVDLLEGNKIDIVVSPHLITIGSILAHIRRGDIVAVHPIRRGTAEAIEVVAHGDKKTSAIIGRRISGIKWPEGCHIAAVVRAGTGETIMGHHTETVIQDGDHIIFFVSRRRILNELEKLIQVKMGFFG
;
A
#
# COMPACT_ATOMS: atom_id res chain seq x y z
N THR A 1 25.44 -2.36 3.01
CA THR A 1 24.28 -2.99 2.33
C THR A 1 23.28 -3.40 3.39
N ARG A 2 21.98 -3.10 3.20
CA ARG A 2 20.93 -3.51 4.16
C ARG A 2 20.78 -5.02 4.19
N ARG A 3 20.59 -5.57 5.38
CA ARG A 3 20.33 -7.00 5.63
C ARG A 3 18.84 -7.21 5.83
N ILE A 4 18.26 -8.10 5.03
CA ILE A 4 16.82 -8.37 5.04
C ILE A 4 16.62 -9.86 5.31
N MET A 5 15.75 -10.18 6.26
CA MET A 5 15.33 -11.55 6.54
C MET A 5 13.85 -11.71 6.27
N ILE A 6 13.48 -12.72 5.49
CA ILE A 6 12.11 -13.01 5.09
C ILE A 6 11.70 -14.35 5.70
N ALA A 7 10.66 -14.35 6.51
CA ALA A 7 10.02 -15.55 7.04
C ALA A 7 8.87 -15.95 6.12
N GLY A 8 9.01 -17.09 5.47
CA GLY A 8 8.04 -17.67 4.53
C GLY A 8 8.46 -17.56 3.06
N GLY A 9 8.76 -18.70 2.46
CA GLY A 9 9.13 -18.88 1.06
C GLY A 9 7.94 -19.09 0.12
N GLY A 10 6.75 -18.59 0.49
CA GLY A 10 5.57 -18.59 -0.37
C GLY A 10 5.71 -17.69 -1.60
N ASN A 11 4.61 -17.45 -2.31
CA ASN A 11 4.63 -16.63 -3.53
C ASN A 11 5.11 -15.19 -3.26
N ILE A 12 4.68 -14.60 -2.13
CA ILE A 12 5.05 -13.23 -1.77
C ILE A 12 6.52 -13.17 -1.37
N GLY A 13 6.96 -14.04 -0.44
CA GLY A 13 8.32 -14.02 0.05
C GLY A 13 9.35 -14.32 -1.03
N TYR A 14 9.12 -15.33 -1.87
CA TYR A 14 9.97 -15.65 -3.01
C TYR A 14 10.10 -14.47 -4.00
N ARG A 15 8.97 -13.86 -4.40
CA ARG A 15 8.99 -12.73 -5.33
C ARG A 15 9.68 -11.51 -4.75
N LEU A 16 9.48 -11.26 -3.46
CA LEU A 16 10.15 -10.16 -2.75
C LEU A 16 11.67 -10.41 -2.71
N ALA A 17 12.10 -11.63 -2.32
CA ALA A 17 13.52 -11.99 -2.31
C ALA A 17 14.17 -11.80 -3.69
N LYS A 18 13.52 -12.27 -4.76
CA LYS A 18 14.00 -12.13 -6.13
C LYS A 18 14.17 -10.67 -6.58
N GLN A 19 13.30 -9.77 -6.12
CA GLN A 19 13.43 -8.34 -6.43
C GLN A 19 14.54 -7.65 -5.63
N LEU A 20 14.86 -8.17 -4.45
CA LEU A 20 15.78 -7.52 -3.52
C LEU A 20 17.20 -8.08 -3.57
N GLU A 21 17.40 -9.33 -3.99
CA GLU A 21 18.66 -10.07 -3.86
C GLU A 21 19.87 -9.46 -4.60
N HIS A 22 19.64 -8.63 -5.62
CA HIS A 22 20.73 -7.95 -6.33
C HIS A 22 21.18 -6.65 -5.68
N ALA A 23 20.34 -6.06 -4.82
CA ALA A 23 20.62 -4.79 -4.17
C ALA A 23 20.90 -4.92 -2.67
N TYR A 24 20.44 -6.01 -2.05
CA TYR A 24 20.46 -6.23 -0.60
C TYR A 24 20.99 -7.62 -0.26
N ASN A 25 21.45 -7.79 0.99
CA ASN A 25 21.75 -9.11 1.54
C ASN A 25 20.46 -9.73 2.06
N VAL A 26 19.97 -10.76 1.38
CA VAL A 26 18.66 -11.37 1.66
C VAL A 26 18.83 -12.77 2.22
N LYS A 27 18.16 -13.05 3.33
CA LYS A 27 17.96 -14.40 3.86
C LYS A 27 16.48 -14.74 3.83
N ILE A 28 16.11 -15.97 3.54
CA ILE A 28 14.74 -16.47 3.55
C ILE A 28 14.64 -17.72 4.42
N ILE A 29 13.67 -17.76 5.33
CA ILE A 29 13.37 -18.93 6.14
C ILE A 29 12.12 -19.60 5.61
N GLU A 30 12.22 -20.89 5.26
CA GLU A 30 11.09 -21.72 4.80
C GLU A 30 11.06 -23.04 5.56
N CYS A 31 9.92 -23.39 6.14
CA CYS A 31 9.78 -24.57 6.95
C CYS A 31 9.64 -25.87 6.13
N ARG A 32 9.15 -25.81 4.89
CA ARG A 32 8.94 -26.96 4.03
C ARG A 32 10.20 -27.30 3.24
N PRO A 33 10.82 -28.48 3.44
CA PRO A 33 12.10 -28.83 2.82
C PRO A 33 12.10 -28.70 1.30
N ARG A 34 11.14 -29.32 0.61
CA ARG A 34 11.03 -29.27 -0.85
C ARG A 34 10.88 -27.83 -1.40
N ARG A 35 10.23 -26.96 -0.63
CA ARG A 35 10.05 -25.56 -1.03
C ARG A 35 11.33 -24.78 -0.82
N ALA A 36 12.05 -25.02 0.28
CA ALA A 36 13.34 -24.41 0.55
C ALA A 36 14.37 -24.79 -0.52
N GLU A 37 14.45 -26.07 -0.88
CA GLU A 37 15.30 -26.56 -2.00
C GLU A 37 14.96 -25.84 -3.31
N TRP A 38 13.69 -25.81 -3.68
CA TRP A 38 13.24 -25.16 -4.90
C TRP A 38 13.61 -23.67 -4.92
N ILE A 39 13.44 -22.95 -3.79
CA ILE A 39 13.80 -21.52 -3.68
C ILE A 39 15.30 -21.35 -3.85
N ALA A 40 16.13 -22.21 -3.21
CA ALA A 40 17.57 -22.15 -3.32
C ALA A 40 18.09 -22.38 -4.75
N GLU A 41 17.37 -23.18 -5.54
CA GLU A 41 17.70 -23.42 -6.95
C GLU A 41 17.27 -22.26 -7.87
N ASN A 42 16.32 -21.39 -7.43
CA ASN A 42 15.70 -20.36 -8.28
C ASN A 42 16.03 -18.92 -7.86
N LEU A 43 16.86 -18.74 -6.83
CA LEU A 43 17.40 -17.45 -6.40
C LEU A 43 18.93 -17.47 -6.50
N ASP A 44 19.51 -16.36 -6.95
CA ASP A 44 20.95 -16.29 -7.27
C ASP A 44 21.80 -15.84 -6.07
N ASN A 45 21.28 -14.89 -5.26
CA ASN A 45 22.05 -14.23 -4.20
C ASN A 45 21.34 -14.26 -2.84
N THR A 46 20.35 -15.12 -2.67
CA THR A 46 19.58 -15.23 -1.42
C THR A 46 20.01 -16.48 -0.65
N LEU A 47 20.35 -16.33 0.63
CA LEU A 47 20.57 -17.46 1.53
C LEU A 47 19.24 -18.05 1.97
N VAL A 48 19.03 -19.34 1.67
CA VAL A 48 17.80 -20.06 2.05
C VAL A 48 18.06 -20.92 3.28
N LEU A 49 17.30 -20.71 4.33
CA LEU A 49 17.37 -21.40 5.60
C LEU A 49 16.13 -22.30 5.76
N GLN A 50 16.35 -23.58 5.94
CA GLN A 50 15.26 -24.50 6.24
C GLN A 50 14.98 -24.49 7.74
N GLY A 51 13.77 -24.09 8.15
CA GLY A 51 13.39 -24.06 9.56
C GLY A 51 12.13 -23.26 9.83
N SER A 52 11.80 -23.09 11.10
CA SER A 52 10.70 -22.26 11.56
C SER A 52 11.19 -20.85 11.87
N ALA A 53 10.47 -19.84 11.40
CA ALA A 53 10.75 -18.45 11.76
C ALA A 53 10.36 -18.09 13.21
N THR A 54 9.75 -19.01 13.95
CA THR A 54 9.48 -18.90 15.39
C THR A 54 10.50 -19.67 16.23
N ASP A 55 11.56 -20.19 15.61
CA ASP A 55 12.67 -20.84 16.32
C ASP A 55 13.70 -19.77 16.70
N GLU A 56 13.77 -19.47 18.00
CA GLU A 56 14.68 -18.48 18.58
C GLU A 56 16.15 -18.85 18.30
N THR A 57 16.50 -20.13 18.42
CA THR A 57 17.87 -20.60 18.18
C THR A 57 18.29 -20.37 16.72
N LEU A 58 17.39 -20.62 15.77
CA LEU A 58 17.66 -20.35 14.36
C LEU A 58 17.88 -18.85 14.11
N LEU A 59 17.03 -18.00 14.69
CA LEU A 59 17.15 -16.54 14.51
C LEU A 59 18.44 -15.99 15.11
N ASP A 60 18.83 -16.44 16.31
CA ASP A 60 20.06 -16.03 16.97
C ASP A 60 21.30 -16.49 16.20
N ASN A 61 21.32 -17.74 15.74
CA ASN A 61 22.43 -18.27 14.93
C ASN A 61 22.62 -17.52 13.61
N GLU A 62 21.55 -16.92 13.11
CA GLU A 62 21.54 -16.14 11.86
C GLU A 62 21.70 -14.63 12.09
N TYR A 63 22.08 -14.22 13.32
CA TYR A 63 22.38 -12.85 13.69
C TYR A 63 21.20 -11.91 13.46
N ILE A 64 20.05 -12.24 14.03
CA ILE A 64 18.81 -11.46 13.90
C ILE A 64 18.95 -10.00 14.35
N ASP A 65 19.80 -9.72 15.34
CA ASP A 65 20.12 -8.40 15.87
C ASP A 65 20.83 -7.49 14.87
N GLU A 66 21.49 -8.07 13.86
CA GLU A 66 22.10 -7.34 12.75
C GLU A 66 21.15 -7.11 11.57
N ILE A 67 19.95 -7.68 11.60
CA ILE A 67 18.97 -7.55 10.54
C ILE A 67 18.32 -6.17 10.58
N ASP A 68 18.39 -5.46 9.43
CA ASP A 68 17.77 -4.15 9.28
C ASP A 68 16.24 -4.23 9.12
N VAL A 69 15.76 -5.25 8.38
CA VAL A 69 14.34 -5.48 8.16
C VAL A 69 14.03 -6.97 8.21
N PHE A 70 13.13 -7.35 9.10
CA PHE A 70 12.53 -8.68 9.16
C PHE A 70 11.12 -8.64 8.60
N CYS A 71 10.80 -9.51 7.65
CA CYS A 71 9.50 -9.57 6.97
C CYS A 71 8.82 -10.93 7.22
N ALA A 72 7.76 -10.96 8.01
CA ALA A 72 6.94 -12.15 8.26
C ALA A 72 5.85 -12.27 7.18
N LEU A 73 6.05 -13.18 6.21
CA LEU A 73 5.27 -13.29 4.98
C LEU A 73 4.76 -14.72 4.73
N THR A 74 4.48 -15.46 5.80
CA THR A 74 3.86 -16.80 5.69
C THR A 74 2.38 -16.67 5.36
N ASN A 75 1.71 -17.80 5.15
CA ASN A 75 0.26 -17.85 4.96
C ASN A 75 -0.54 -17.97 6.27
N ASP A 76 0.12 -17.90 7.41
CA ASP A 76 -0.46 -18.04 8.75
C ASP A 76 -0.24 -16.77 9.56
N ASP A 77 -1.34 -16.10 9.94
CA ASP A 77 -1.31 -14.82 10.64
C ASP A 77 -0.65 -14.94 12.01
N GLU A 78 -0.92 -16.02 12.74
CA GLU A 78 -0.36 -16.28 14.05
C GLU A 78 1.17 -16.45 13.99
N SER A 79 1.64 -17.23 13.03
CA SER A 79 3.07 -17.40 12.77
C SER A 79 3.74 -16.09 12.36
N ASN A 80 3.08 -15.26 11.55
CA ASN A 80 3.60 -13.96 11.16
C ASN A 80 3.73 -13.01 12.35
N ILE A 81 2.70 -12.96 13.20
CA ILE A 81 2.71 -12.13 14.41
C ILE A 81 3.80 -12.60 15.36
N MET A 82 3.85 -13.91 15.67
CA MET A 82 4.80 -14.46 16.62
C MET A 82 6.24 -14.31 16.16
N SER A 83 6.54 -14.63 14.90
CA SER A 83 7.90 -14.48 14.36
C SER A 83 8.35 -13.01 14.29
N ALA A 84 7.45 -12.08 13.95
CA ALA A 84 7.75 -10.65 13.95
C ALA A 84 8.04 -10.12 15.35
N LEU A 85 7.24 -10.51 16.35
CA LEU A 85 7.45 -10.13 17.75
C LEU A 85 8.74 -10.73 18.32
N LEU A 86 9.03 -11.99 17.99
CA LEU A 86 10.26 -12.67 18.40
C LEU A 86 11.47 -11.98 17.78
N ALA A 87 11.48 -11.75 16.48
CA ALA A 87 12.55 -11.05 15.78
C ALA A 87 12.79 -9.64 16.36
N LYS A 88 11.73 -8.92 16.70
CA LYS A 88 11.84 -7.60 17.33
C LYS A 88 12.45 -7.67 18.72
N ASN A 89 12.06 -8.67 19.52
CA ASN A 89 12.62 -8.88 20.87
C ASN A 89 14.10 -9.27 20.82
N LEU A 90 14.50 -10.03 19.82
CA LEU A 90 15.89 -10.45 19.58
C LEU A 90 16.76 -9.37 18.92
N GLY A 91 16.21 -8.19 18.61
CA GLY A 91 17.00 -7.04 18.19
C GLY A 91 16.88 -6.62 16.73
N ALA A 92 16.02 -7.26 15.91
CA ALA A 92 15.76 -6.78 14.55
C ALA A 92 15.31 -5.31 14.55
N LYS A 93 15.94 -4.48 13.72
CA LYS A 93 15.75 -3.03 13.77
C LYS A 93 14.33 -2.64 13.37
N ARG A 94 13.78 -3.28 12.34
CA ARG A 94 12.40 -3.06 11.87
C ARG A 94 11.75 -4.39 11.54
N VAL A 95 10.48 -4.55 11.92
CA VAL A 95 9.69 -5.74 11.62
C VAL A 95 8.42 -5.40 10.87
N ILE A 96 8.13 -6.19 9.83
CA ILE A 96 6.97 -6.07 8.97
C ILE A 96 6.23 -7.41 9.00
N GLY A 97 4.92 -7.41 9.22
CA GLY A 97 4.11 -8.62 9.20
C GLY A 97 2.92 -8.51 8.26
N ILE A 98 2.64 -9.59 7.51
CA ILE A 98 1.38 -9.73 6.79
C ILE A 98 0.34 -10.29 7.76
N VAL A 99 -0.84 -9.65 7.81
CA VAL A 99 -1.99 -10.09 8.60
C VAL A 99 -3.25 -9.97 7.77
N ASN A 100 -3.94 -11.09 7.56
CA ASN A 100 -5.13 -11.15 6.74
C ASN A 100 -6.41 -10.84 7.54
N ARG A 101 -6.47 -11.27 8.82
CA ARG A 101 -7.62 -11.04 9.69
C ARG A 101 -7.62 -9.62 10.23
N SER A 102 -8.66 -8.85 9.93
CA SER A 102 -8.81 -7.47 10.39
C SER A 102 -8.82 -7.34 11.92
N SER A 103 -9.38 -8.32 12.63
CA SER A 103 -9.38 -8.35 14.10
C SER A 103 -7.98 -8.38 14.71
N TYR A 104 -7.01 -9.03 14.04
CA TYR A 104 -5.63 -9.06 14.50
C TYR A 104 -4.90 -7.75 14.21
N VAL A 105 -5.23 -7.10 13.09
CA VAL A 105 -4.69 -5.77 12.77
C VAL A 105 -5.03 -4.78 13.89
N ASP A 106 -6.26 -4.87 14.43
CA ASP A 106 -6.73 -4.01 15.53
C ASP A 106 -5.97 -4.26 16.85
N LEU A 107 -5.63 -5.52 17.13
CA LEU A 107 -4.87 -5.88 18.33
C LEU A 107 -3.39 -5.45 18.27
N LEU A 108 -2.84 -5.31 17.07
CA LEU A 108 -1.42 -5.02 16.86
C LEU A 108 -1.09 -3.53 16.85
N GLU A 109 -2.09 -2.64 16.86
CA GLU A 109 -1.85 -1.20 16.98
C GLU A 109 -1.21 -0.86 18.33
N GLY A 110 -0.08 -0.16 18.24
CA GLY A 110 0.71 0.23 19.41
C GLY A 110 1.63 -0.86 19.95
N ASN A 111 1.66 -2.04 19.32
CA ASN A 111 2.55 -3.13 19.68
C ASN A 111 3.92 -3.03 18.95
N LYS A 112 4.83 -3.96 19.30
CA LYS A 112 6.22 -3.99 18.82
C LYS A 112 6.40 -4.24 17.31
N ILE A 113 5.33 -4.50 16.54
CA ILE A 113 5.42 -4.67 15.09
C ILE A 113 5.36 -3.29 14.43
N ASP A 114 6.43 -2.92 13.73
CA ASP A 114 6.56 -1.57 13.16
C ASP A 114 5.59 -1.32 12.00
N ILE A 115 5.34 -2.35 11.16
CA ILE A 115 4.44 -2.24 10.01
C ILE A 115 3.62 -3.53 9.89
N VAL A 116 2.30 -3.37 9.86
CA VAL A 116 1.35 -4.44 9.56
C VAL A 116 0.75 -4.19 8.19
N VAL A 117 0.87 -5.17 7.29
CA VAL A 117 0.34 -5.13 5.93
C VAL A 117 -0.83 -6.10 5.84
N SER A 118 -1.99 -5.62 5.39
CA SER A 118 -3.13 -6.47 5.11
C SER A 118 -3.37 -6.56 3.59
N PRO A 119 -2.95 -7.65 2.94
CA PRO A 119 -3.17 -7.85 1.50
C PRO A 119 -4.66 -7.81 1.13
N HIS A 120 -5.51 -8.30 2.01
CA HIS A 120 -6.96 -8.29 1.85
C HIS A 120 -7.49 -6.85 1.71
N LEU A 121 -7.09 -5.93 2.59
CA LEU A 121 -7.51 -4.53 2.52
C LEU A 121 -6.96 -3.81 1.28
N ILE A 122 -5.72 -4.10 0.92
CA ILE A 122 -5.10 -3.54 -0.30
C ILE A 122 -5.85 -4.02 -1.54
N THR A 123 -6.14 -5.31 -1.63
CA THR A 123 -6.86 -5.90 -2.76
C THR A 123 -8.28 -5.34 -2.87
N ILE A 124 -9.03 -5.26 -1.76
CA ILE A 124 -10.37 -4.65 -1.75
C ILE A 124 -10.30 -3.19 -2.21
N GLY A 125 -9.35 -2.40 -1.71
CA GLY A 125 -9.16 -1.02 -2.14
C GLY A 125 -8.94 -0.90 -3.65
N SER A 126 -8.08 -1.75 -4.21
CA SER A 126 -7.82 -1.81 -5.64
C SER A 126 -9.06 -2.20 -6.45
N ILE A 127 -9.80 -3.23 -6.03
CA ILE A 127 -11.03 -3.67 -6.71
C ILE A 127 -12.11 -2.57 -6.64
N LEU A 128 -12.28 -1.93 -5.49
CA LEU A 128 -13.25 -0.85 -5.33
C LEU A 128 -12.96 0.34 -6.23
N ALA A 129 -11.69 0.67 -6.47
CA ALA A 129 -11.31 1.69 -7.42
C ALA A 129 -11.82 1.39 -8.84
N HIS A 130 -11.81 0.11 -9.25
CA HIS A 130 -12.31 -0.31 -10.57
C HIS A 130 -13.84 -0.46 -10.65
N ILE A 131 -14.51 -0.70 -9.52
CA ILE A 131 -15.99 -0.86 -9.47
C ILE A 131 -16.68 0.50 -9.34
N ARG A 132 -16.05 1.46 -8.68
CA ARG A 132 -16.61 2.81 -8.54
C ARG A 132 -16.76 3.44 -9.92
N ARG A 133 -18.01 3.81 -10.27
CA ARG A 133 -18.32 4.48 -11.52
C ARG A 133 -17.77 5.89 -11.44
N GLY A 134 -16.85 6.23 -12.33
CA GLY A 134 -16.26 7.55 -12.43
C GLY A 134 -14.76 7.44 -12.69
N ASP A 135 -14.13 8.56 -12.89
CA ASP A 135 -12.72 8.69 -13.26
C ASP A 135 -11.75 8.48 -12.08
N ILE A 136 -12.14 7.64 -11.08
CA ILE A 136 -11.31 7.31 -9.91
C ILE A 136 -10.27 6.26 -10.32
N VAL A 137 -9.01 6.66 -10.28
CA VAL A 137 -7.85 5.82 -10.67
C VAL A 137 -7.35 5.00 -9.49
N ALA A 138 -7.27 5.61 -8.32
CA ALA A 138 -6.72 4.96 -7.13
C ALA A 138 -7.41 5.43 -5.84
N VAL A 139 -7.50 4.52 -4.86
CA VAL A 139 -7.98 4.80 -3.51
C VAL A 139 -7.02 4.20 -2.51
N HIS A 140 -6.41 5.04 -1.69
CA HIS A 140 -5.48 4.64 -0.66
C HIS A 140 -6.07 4.94 0.73
N PRO A 141 -6.50 3.93 1.49
CA PRO A 141 -6.97 4.16 2.85
C PRO A 141 -5.82 4.65 3.74
N ILE A 142 -6.09 5.70 4.52
CA ILE A 142 -5.19 6.27 5.51
C ILE A 142 -5.75 5.93 6.88
N ARG A 143 -4.87 5.51 7.81
CA ARG A 143 -5.28 5.13 9.17
C ARG A 143 -6.55 4.26 9.19
N ARG A 144 -6.48 3.07 8.56
CA ARG A 144 -7.57 2.05 8.55
C ARG A 144 -8.89 2.52 7.95
N GLY A 145 -8.84 3.47 7.02
CA GLY A 145 -10.03 3.95 6.35
C GLY A 145 -10.82 5.01 7.15
N THR A 146 -10.22 5.61 8.19
CA THR A 146 -10.75 6.83 8.80
C THR A 146 -10.65 8.03 7.85
N ALA A 147 -9.67 8.01 6.95
CA ALA A 147 -9.52 8.92 5.83
C ALA A 147 -9.05 8.14 4.59
N GLU A 148 -9.25 8.72 3.41
CA GLU A 148 -8.80 8.13 2.15
C GLU A 148 -8.07 9.19 1.31
N ALA A 149 -6.96 8.79 0.68
CA ALA A 149 -6.39 9.55 -0.43
C ALA A 149 -6.94 8.96 -1.73
N ILE A 150 -7.47 9.82 -2.59
CA ILE A 150 -8.18 9.41 -3.80
C ILE A 150 -7.57 10.14 -4.96
N GLU A 151 -7.23 9.39 -6.00
CA GLU A 151 -6.79 9.94 -7.27
C GLU A 151 -7.92 9.84 -8.29
N VAL A 152 -8.22 10.95 -8.93
CA VAL A 152 -9.28 11.09 -9.92
C VAL A 152 -8.72 11.74 -11.16
N VAL A 153 -9.10 11.25 -12.35
CA VAL A 153 -8.83 11.95 -13.59
C VAL A 153 -10.01 12.87 -13.92
N ALA A 154 -9.73 14.14 -14.13
CA ALA A 154 -10.74 15.12 -14.54
C ALA A 154 -11.03 14.98 -16.03
N HIS A 155 -12.28 14.70 -16.40
CA HIS A 155 -12.70 14.57 -17.78
C HIS A 155 -13.80 15.56 -18.18
N GLY A 156 -13.86 15.87 -19.48
CA GLY A 156 -14.89 16.68 -20.08
C GLY A 156 -14.45 18.09 -20.44
N ASP A 157 -15.42 18.96 -20.62
CA ASP A 157 -15.24 20.37 -20.96
C ASP A 157 -16.02 21.30 -20.01
N LYS A 158 -15.94 22.61 -20.24
CA LYS A 158 -16.66 23.60 -19.41
C LYS A 158 -18.18 23.47 -19.41
N LYS A 159 -18.75 22.73 -20.38
CA LYS A 159 -20.22 22.53 -20.50
C LYS A 159 -20.67 21.25 -19.81
N THR A 160 -19.85 20.21 -19.87
CA THR A 160 -20.18 18.87 -19.40
C THR A 160 -19.65 18.58 -18.00
N SER A 161 -18.57 19.26 -17.58
CA SER A 161 -17.94 19.07 -16.27
C SER A 161 -18.19 20.24 -15.31
N ALA A 162 -18.42 19.93 -14.04
CA ALA A 162 -18.57 20.96 -13.02
C ALA A 162 -17.22 21.54 -12.54
N ILE A 163 -16.10 20.91 -12.89
CA ILE A 163 -14.76 21.27 -12.41
C ILE A 163 -13.82 21.76 -13.52
N ILE A 164 -13.96 21.26 -14.74
CA ILE A 164 -13.06 21.64 -15.86
C ILE A 164 -13.18 23.13 -16.22
N GLY A 165 -12.00 23.77 -16.41
CA GLY A 165 -11.88 25.17 -16.76
C GLY A 165 -12.20 26.14 -15.63
N ARG A 166 -12.36 25.63 -14.38
CA ARG A 166 -12.56 26.44 -13.17
C ARG A 166 -11.31 26.42 -12.30
N ARG A 167 -11.09 27.50 -11.56
CA ARG A 167 -10.07 27.57 -10.53
C ARG A 167 -10.47 26.72 -9.34
N ILE A 168 -9.50 26.11 -8.68
CA ILE A 168 -9.73 25.32 -7.46
C ILE A 168 -10.55 26.12 -6.42
N SER A 169 -10.21 27.41 -6.22
CA SER A 169 -10.93 28.33 -5.31
C SER A 169 -12.38 28.58 -5.70
N GLY A 170 -12.70 28.47 -7.00
CA GLY A 170 -14.04 28.71 -7.52
C GLY A 170 -15.00 27.49 -7.49
N ILE A 171 -14.52 26.34 -6.99
CA ILE A 171 -15.31 25.11 -6.92
C ILE A 171 -15.73 24.87 -5.48
N LYS A 172 -17.03 24.61 -5.28
CA LYS A 172 -17.56 24.26 -3.96
C LYS A 172 -17.32 22.78 -3.67
N TRP A 173 -16.16 22.50 -3.06
CA TRP A 173 -15.82 21.15 -2.66
C TRP A 173 -16.66 20.68 -1.46
N PRO A 174 -16.96 19.37 -1.36
CA PRO A 174 -17.65 18.83 -0.18
C PRO A 174 -16.85 19.08 1.11
N GLU A 175 -17.54 19.32 2.22
CA GLU A 175 -16.90 19.54 3.52
C GLU A 175 -16.13 18.30 3.97
N GLY A 176 -14.85 18.47 4.33
CA GLY A 176 -13.92 17.38 4.67
C GLY A 176 -13.25 16.72 3.46
N CYS A 177 -13.38 17.32 2.26
CA CYS A 177 -12.62 16.98 1.08
C CYS A 177 -11.60 18.10 0.79
N HIS A 178 -10.33 17.72 0.70
CA HIS A 178 -9.22 18.65 0.42
C HIS A 178 -8.40 18.17 -0.76
N ILE A 179 -8.07 19.07 -1.67
CA ILE A 179 -7.12 18.77 -2.75
C ILE A 179 -5.72 18.78 -2.17
N ALA A 180 -5.00 17.67 -2.35
CA ALA A 180 -3.60 17.55 -2.00
C ALA A 180 -2.70 18.05 -3.13
N ALA A 181 -2.99 17.63 -4.36
CA ALA A 181 -2.24 18.01 -5.54
C ALA A 181 -3.07 17.85 -6.82
N VAL A 182 -2.63 18.53 -7.88
CA VAL A 182 -3.07 18.33 -9.27
C VAL A 182 -1.84 17.97 -10.08
N VAL A 183 -1.88 16.84 -10.78
CA VAL A 183 -0.82 16.42 -11.69
C VAL A 183 -1.30 16.64 -13.13
N ARG A 184 -0.56 17.44 -13.89
CA ARG A 184 -0.92 17.81 -15.26
C ARG A 184 -0.81 16.63 -16.22
N ALA A 185 -1.85 16.42 -17.02
CA ALA A 185 -1.75 15.51 -18.15
C ALA A 185 -0.64 15.96 -19.11
N GLY A 186 0.13 15.02 -19.61
CA GLY A 186 1.17 15.26 -20.63
C GLY A 186 2.50 15.80 -20.12
N THR A 187 2.56 16.66 -19.11
CA THR A 187 3.81 17.19 -18.56
C THR A 187 4.26 16.47 -17.30
N GLY A 188 3.32 15.86 -16.55
CA GLY A 188 3.60 15.27 -15.23
C GLY A 188 3.92 16.31 -14.13
N GLU A 189 3.74 17.60 -14.42
CA GLU A 189 3.93 18.66 -13.45
C GLU A 189 2.96 18.50 -12.28
N THR A 190 3.50 18.49 -11.05
CA THR A 190 2.71 18.37 -9.82
C THR A 190 2.52 19.75 -9.19
N ILE A 191 1.28 20.19 -9.10
CA ILE A 191 0.87 21.45 -8.50
C ILE A 191 0.20 21.15 -7.17
N MET A 192 0.74 21.70 -6.08
CA MET A 192 0.19 21.47 -4.73
C MET A 192 -1.18 22.13 -4.55
N GLY A 193 -2.08 21.49 -3.80
CA GLY A 193 -3.46 21.94 -3.62
C GLY A 193 -3.66 23.30 -2.97
N HIS A 194 -2.63 23.84 -2.31
CA HIS A 194 -2.67 25.22 -1.77
C HIS A 194 -2.58 26.31 -2.87
N HIS A 195 -2.17 25.96 -4.10
CA HIS A 195 -2.23 26.88 -5.25
C HIS A 195 -3.67 26.95 -5.79
N THR A 196 -4.55 27.60 -5.05
CA THR A 196 -5.99 27.62 -5.28
C THR A 196 -6.44 28.32 -6.59
N GLU A 197 -5.54 29.11 -7.19
CA GLU A 197 -5.76 29.77 -8.48
C GLU A 197 -5.54 28.85 -9.70
N THR A 198 -5.06 27.63 -9.44
CA THR A 198 -4.88 26.63 -10.49
C THR A 198 -6.20 26.28 -11.17
N VAL A 199 -6.21 26.35 -12.49
CA VAL A 199 -7.38 25.98 -13.32
C VAL A 199 -7.27 24.50 -13.66
N ILE A 200 -8.31 23.73 -13.36
CA ILE A 200 -8.39 22.30 -13.68
C ILE A 200 -8.62 22.12 -15.19
N GLN A 201 -7.85 21.23 -15.80
CA GLN A 201 -7.89 20.92 -17.22
C GLN A 201 -8.34 19.47 -17.45
N ASP A 202 -8.78 19.18 -18.68
CA ASP A 202 -9.10 17.82 -19.10
C ASP A 202 -7.85 16.94 -19.04
N GLY A 203 -8.01 15.73 -18.47
CA GLY A 203 -6.93 14.79 -18.25
C GLY A 203 -6.09 15.05 -17.00
N ASP A 204 -6.31 16.12 -16.23
CA ASP A 204 -5.60 16.35 -14.96
C ASP A 204 -5.91 15.25 -13.95
N HIS A 205 -4.88 14.73 -13.29
CA HIS A 205 -5.02 13.85 -12.15
C HIS A 205 -5.12 14.68 -10.86
N ILE A 206 -6.23 14.56 -10.16
CA ILE A 206 -6.47 15.32 -8.92
C ILE A 206 -6.40 14.36 -7.75
N ILE A 207 -5.52 14.65 -6.80
CA ILE A 207 -5.36 13.88 -5.56
C ILE A 207 -6.13 14.59 -4.45
N PHE A 208 -7.09 13.88 -3.88
CA PHE A 208 -7.92 14.35 -2.77
C PHE A 208 -7.55 13.63 -1.49
N PHE A 209 -7.61 14.36 -0.36
CA PHE A 209 -7.78 13.78 0.97
C PHE A 209 -9.25 13.90 1.39
N VAL A 210 -9.84 12.78 1.79
CA VAL A 210 -11.25 12.70 2.21
C VAL A 210 -11.31 12.14 3.62
N SER A 211 -11.93 12.90 4.54
CA SER A 211 -11.96 12.57 5.97
C SER A 211 -13.01 11.52 6.35
N ARG A 212 -13.99 11.23 5.48
CA ARG A 212 -15.06 10.26 5.73
C ARG A 212 -15.57 9.66 4.43
N ARG A 213 -15.81 8.35 4.40
CA ARG A 213 -16.36 7.64 3.23
C ARG A 213 -17.66 8.24 2.66
N ARG A 214 -18.50 8.85 3.50
CA ARG A 214 -19.76 9.47 3.05
C ARG A 214 -19.54 10.60 2.04
N ILE A 215 -18.44 11.31 2.15
CA ILE A 215 -18.08 12.44 1.27
C ILE A 215 -17.78 11.98 -0.16
N LEU A 216 -17.37 10.71 -0.33
CA LEU A 216 -17.06 10.15 -1.66
C LEU A 216 -18.23 10.27 -2.63
N ASN A 217 -19.45 9.97 -2.18
CA ASN A 217 -20.63 10.04 -3.05
C ASN A 217 -20.91 11.46 -3.53
N GLU A 218 -20.59 12.47 -2.71
CA GLU A 218 -20.75 13.88 -3.07
C GLU A 218 -19.63 14.30 -4.04
N LEU A 219 -18.41 13.84 -3.78
CA LEU A 219 -17.26 14.09 -4.66
C LEU A 219 -17.46 13.44 -6.02
N GLU A 220 -17.89 12.17 -6.06
CA GLU A 220 -18.20 11.46 -7.32
C GLU A 220 -19.23 12.20 -8.17
N LYS A 221 -20.32 12.68 -7.55
CA LYS A 221 -21.34 13.48 -8.24
C LYS A 221 -20.80 14.79 -8.81
N LEU A 222 -19.85 15.42 -8.10
CA LEU A 222 -19.24 16.67 -8.53
C LEU A 222 -18.30 16.47 -9.71
N ILE A 223 -17.61 15.33 -9.77
CA ILE A 223 -16.59 15.00 -10.77
C ILE A 223 -17.26 14.42 -12.03
N GLN A 224 -18.39 13.71 -11.88
CA GLN A 224 -19.10 13.08 -13.00
C GLN A 224 -19.36 14.05 -14.14
N VAL A 225 -18.97 13.64 -15.34
CA VAL A 225 -19.34 14.32 -16.58
C VAL A 225 -20.83 14.12 -16.80
N LYS A 226 -21.58 15.21 -16.93
CA LYS A 226 -22.99 15.14 -17.32
C LYS A 226 -23.06 14.64 -18.76
N MET A 227 -23.51 13.41 -18.96
CA MET A 227 -23.90 12.97 -20.30
C MET A 227 -25.05 13.88 -20.76
N GLY A 228 -24.77 14.70 -21.75
CA GLY A 228 -25.84 15.42 -22.45
C GLY A 228 -26.82 14.39 -23.03
N PHE A 229 -28.04 14.38 -22.52
CA PHE A 229 -29.14 13.72 -23.23
C PHE A 229 -29.19 14.36 -24.61
N PHE A 230 -28.87 13.60 -25.66
CA PHE A 230 -29.31 13.93 -27.00
C PHE A 230 -30.82 13.82 -26.96
N GLY A 231 -31.50 14.97 -26.92
CA GLY A 231 -32.86 15.10 -27.35
C GLY A 231 -32.97 15.10 -28.88
#